data_47669e36fcaee99e7c01965ee812585f
#
_entry.id   47669e36fcaee99e7c01965ee812585f
#
_cell.length_a   1.000
_cell.length_b   1.000
_cell.length_c   1.000
_cell.angle_alpha   90.00
_cell.angle_beta   90.00
_cell.angle_gamma   90.00
#
_symmetry.space_group_name_H-M   'P 1'
#
loop_
_entity.id
_entity.type
_entity.pdbx_description
1 polymer ?
#
loop_
_entity_poly.entity_id
_entity_poly.type
_entity_poly.pdbx_seq_one_letter_code
_entity_poly.pdbx_strand_id
1 'polypeptide(L)'
;MPCRRQVVMACGAMVLIAPLTVLAQGSTPKVPRIGYLEASMPQNGTTAFLEDFRQGLRELGYVEGKNVQLEIRWGEGKLERLPALADELVRLKVDVIVAVNSPSVIAAKQATRTIPIVMPVSSDPVGDGLVASLARPGGNITGLSLMSPELGQKRLQLLKQSFPRLSRPVAVLWNPDYVGMAARFRQAQAGASAVGMGVRSVEVRDSRELERELASMDHERPDALLILADPLTTSERLRIVEFAAAERVPAMYETSRFVEAGGLISYGPNVDQIVRRAAIYVDKILKGAKPADLPIEQPATFELVINLKAAKAQGITIPQSIVLQADRVIE
;
A
#
# COMPACT_ATOMS: atom_id res chain seq x y z
N MET A 1 -58.56 -7.97 91.82
CA MET A 1 -57.85 -9.08 91.13
C MET A 1 -56.97 -8.50 90.11
N PRO A 2 -55.62 -8.74 90.16
CA PRO A 2 -54.67 -7.88 89.51
C PRO A 2 -54.33 -8.37 88.06
N CYS A 3 -54.16 -7.39 87.16
CA CYS A 3 -53.75 -7.52 85.84
C CYS A 3 -52.22 -7.54 85.72
N ARG A 4 -51.62 -8.60 85.16
CA ARG A 4 -50.19 -8.71 84.94
C ARG A 4 -49.85 -8.04 83.57
N ARG A 5 -49.06 -6.99 83.66
CA ARG A 5 -48.40 -6.38 82.49
C ARG A 5 -47.16 -7.19 82.09
N GLN A 6 -47.17 -7.74 80.88
CA GLN A 6 -45.94 -8.30 80.29
C GLN A 6 -45.22 -7.18 79.57
N VAL A 7 -43.98 -6.98 79.95
CA VAL A 7 -43.01 -6.07 79.25
C VAL A 7 -42.33 -6.89 78.18
N VAL A 8 -42.54 -6.52 76.95
CA VAL A 8 -41.84 -7.10 75.82
C VAL A 8 -40.58 -6.23 75.51
N MET A 9 -39.39 -6.77 75.83
CA MET A 9 -38.12 -6.18 75.39
C MET A 9 -37.95 -6.43 73.90
N ALA A 10 -37.90 -5.36 73.09
CA ALA A 10 -37.50 -5.39 71.70
C ALA A 10 -36.00 -5.25 71.59
N CYS A 11 -35.29 -6.35 71.27
CA CYS A 11 -33.88 -6.31 70.86
C CYS A 11 -33.76 -5.76 69.40
N GLY A 12 -33.34 -4.53 69.28
CA GLY A 12 -33.01 -3.93 67.98
C GLY A 12 -31.68 -4.48 67.47
N ALA A 13 -31.72 -5.32 66.46
CA ALA A 13 -30.50 -5.72 65.72
C ALA A 13 -30.07 -4.58 64.76
N MET A 14 -29.01 -3.91 65.07
CA MET A 14 -28.37 -2.88 64.27
C MET A 14 -27.56 -3.57 63.18
N VAL A 15 -28.11 -3.67 61.94
CA VAL A 15 -27.41 -4.17 60.77
C VAL A 15 -26.47 -3.06 60.27
N LEU A 16 -25.16 -3.22 60.54
CA LEU A 16 -24.10 -2.40 59.94
C LEU A 16 -23.97 -2.74 58.45
N ILE A 17 -24.56 -1.93 57.59
CA ILE A 17 -24.32 -1.98 56.15
C ILE A 17 -22.98 -1.30 55.89
N ALA A 18 -21.91 -2.08 55.74
CA ALA A 18 -20.63 -1.59 55.24
C ALA A 18 -20.77 -1.30 53.75
N PRO A 19 -20.39 -0.13 53.23
CA PRO A 19 -20.37 0.10 51.80
C PRO A 19 -19.27 -0.78 51.17
N LEU A 20 -19.67 -1.76 50.37
CA LEU A 20 -18.80 -2.46 49.43
C LEU A 20 -18.31 -1.44 48.39
N THR A 21 -17.21 -0.77 48.65
CA THR A 21 -16.44 -0.09 47.59
C THR A 21 -15.89 -1.16 46.66
N VAL A 22 -16.61 -1.42 45.57
CA VAL A 22 -16.10 -2.16 44.43
C VAL A 22 -14.96 -1.30 43.86
N LEU A 23 -13.73 -1.61 44.22
CA LEU A 23 -12.54 -1.16 43.54
C LEU A 23 -12.64 -1.75 42.13
N ALA A 24 -13.18 -0.97 41.18
CA ALA A 24 -13.01 -1.24 39.79
C ALA A 24 -11.51 -1.29 39.55
N GLN A 25 -10.95 -2.50 39.48
CA GLN A 25 -9.59 -2.71 38.98
C GLN A 25 -9.60 -2.20 37.54
N GLY A 26 -9.19 -0.95 37.36
CA GLY A 26 -8.91 -0.37 36.06
C GLY A 26 -7.85 -1.26 35.41
N SER A 27 -8.28 -2.16 34.51
CA SER A 27 -7.35 -2.84 33.64
C SER A 27 -6.55 -1.74 32.92
N THR A 28 -5.25 -1.68 33.14
CA THR A 28 -4.35 -0.85 32.31
C THR A 28 -4.74 -1.07 30.87
N PRO A 29 -5.08 -0.01 30.11
CA PRO A 29 -5.49 -0.17 28.72
C PRO A 29 -4.41 -0.98 28.00
N LYS A 30 -4.77 -2.14 27.46
CA LYS A 30 -3.85 -2.97 26.69
C LYS A 30 -3.34 -2.13 25.52
N VAL A 31 -2.03 -1.91 25.43
CA VAL A 31 -1.41 -1.25 24.29
C VAL A 31 -1.64 -2.13 23.06
N PRO A 32 -2.36 -1.65 22.03
CA PRO A 32 -2.65 -2.43 20.84
C PRO A 32 -1.37 -2.74 20.07
N ARG A 33 -1.32 -3.94 19.47
CA ARG A 33 -0.23 -4.41 18.63
C ARG A 33 -0.67 -4.44 17.18
N ILE A 34 0.06 -3.77 16.32
CA ILE A 34 -0.14 -3.76 14.87
C ILE A 34 0.96 -4.59 14.24
N GLY A 35 0.62 -5.68 13.57
CA GLY A 35 1.54 -6.41 12.71
C GLY A 35 1.69 -5.67 11.38
N TYR A 36 2.90 -5.45 10.93
CA TYR A 36 3.20 -4.85 9.63
C TYR A 36 3.97 -5.83 8.78
N LEU A 37 3.41 -6.22 7.64
CA LEU A 37 3.99 -7.20 6.72
C LEU A 37 4.17 -6.58 5.34
N GLU A 38 5.40 -6.54 4.86
CA GLU A 38 5.73 -5.96 3.57
C GLU A 38 6.74 -6.84 2.81
N ALA A 39 6.51 -7.05 1.50
CA ALA A 39 7.37 -7.87 0.65
C ALA A 39 8.70 -7.17 0.28
N SER A 40 8.74 -5.84 0.34
CA SER A 40 9.87 -5.04 -0.13
C SER A 40 11.15 -5.22 0.70
N MET A 41 12.28 -4.81 0.12
CA MET A 41 13.56 -4.70 0.82
C MET A 41 13.60 -3.37 1.58
N PRO A 42 13.79 -3.36 2.92
CA PRO A 42 13.96 -2.13 3.66
C PRO A 42 15.32 -1.50 3.37
N GLN A 43 15.36 -0.17 3.34
CA GLN A 43 16.60 0.62 3.31
C GLN A 43 16.78 1.29 4.68
N ASN A 44 17.91 1.07 5.32
CA ASN A 44 18.17 1.57 6.68
C ASN A 44 17.08 1.17 7.70
N GLY A 45 16.53 -0.05 7.55
CA GLY A 45 15.51 -0.60 8.47
C GLY A 45 14.10 -0.07 8.28
N THR A 46 13.82 0.68 7.22
CA THR A 46 12.51 1.24 6.92
C THR A 46 12.20 1.23 5.42
N THR A 47 10.93 1.45 5.08
CA THR A 47 10.48 1.75 3.70
C THR A 47 9.69 3.04 3.72
N ALA A 48 9.56 3.67 2.56
CA ALA A 48 8.71 4.86 2.44
C ALA A 48 7.24 4.55 2.81
N PHE A 49 6.74 3.35 2.52
CA PHE A 49 5.39 2.92 2.92
C PHE A 49 5.23 2.85 4.45
N LEU A 50 6.22 2.31 5.15
CA LEU A 50 6.19 2.28 6.63
C LEU A 50 6.20 3.68 7.22
N GLU A 51 7.03 4.58 6.68
CA GLU A 51 7.08 5.96 7.18
C GLU A 51 5.77 6.72 6.94
N ASP A 52 5.14 6.54 5.77
CA ASP A 52 3.83 7.11 5.49
C ASP A 52 2.75 6.54 6.42
N PHE A 53 2.76 5.23 6.67
CA PHE A 53 1.85 4.61 7.62
C PHE A 53 2.07 5.14 9.05
N ARG A 54 3.32 5.24 9.50
CA ARG A 54 3.68 5.86 10.80
C ARG A 54 3.20 7.31 10.89
N GLN A 55 3.32 8.07 9.79
CA GLN A 55 2.79 9.43 9.75
C GLN A 55 1.28 9.44 9.95
N GLY A 56 0.54 8.58 9.25
CA GLY A 56 -0.90 8.45 9.42
C GLY A 56 -1.31 8.06 10.86
N LEU A 57 -0.54 7.17 11.50
CA LEU A 57 -0.75 6.84 12.92
C LEU A 57 -0.52 8.04 13.84
N ARG A 58 0.56 8.81 13.62
CA ARG A 58 0.85 10.03 14.41
C ARG A 58 -0.26 11.07 14.29
N GLU A 59 -0.81 11.27 13.09
CA GLU A 59 -1.93 12.19 12.85
C GLU A 59 -3.20 11.81 13.62
N LEU A 60 -3.36 10.52 13.95
CA LEU A 60 -4.45 9.99 14.76
C LEU A 60 -4.11 9.90 16.27
N GLY A 61 -2.94 10.40 16.68
CA GLY A 61 -2.49 10.41 18.08
C GLY A 61 -1.84 9.11 18.57
N TYR A 62 -1.53 8.17 17.64
CA TYR A 62 -0.76 6.99 18.00
C TYR A 62 0.73 7.28 18.03
N VAL A 63 1.40 6.85 19.10
CA VAL A 63 2.84 7.00 19.30
C VAL A 63 3.44 5.63 19.59
N GLU A 64 4.28 5.15 18.66
CA GLU A 64 4.95 3.86 18.77
C GLU A 64 5.76 3.78 20.09
N GLY A 65 5.62 2.68 20.81
CA GLY A 65 6.23 2.47 22.13
C GLY A 65 5.50 3.12 23.33
N LYS A 66 4.44 3.95 23.08
CA LYS A 66 3.62 4.54 24.15
C LYS A 66 2.21 3.96 24.18
N ASN A 67 1.44 4.17 23.11
CA ASN A 67 0.05 3.73 23.04
C ASN A 67 -0.24 2.83 21.84
N VAL A 68 0.78 2.44 21.08
CA VAL A 68 0.74 1.43 20.02
C VAL A 68 2.10 0.75 19.91
N GLN A 69 2.11 -0.54 19.56
CA GLN A 69 3.32 -1.32 19.27
C GLN A 69 3.27 -1.81 17.83
N LEU A 70 4.36 -1.63 17.06
CA LEU A 70 4.50 -2.16 15.71
C LEU A 70 5.39 -3.43 15.73
N GLU A 71 4.86 -4.51 15.16
CA GLU A 71 5.56 -5.77 14.94
C GLU A 71 5.84 -5.89 13.44
N ILE A 72 7.04 -5.49 13.02
CA ILE A 72 7.38 -5.34 11.60
C ILE A 72 8.05 -6.60 11.08
N ARG A 73 7.63 -7.04 9.88
CA ARG A 73 8.20 -8.19 9.15
C ARG A 73 8.45 -7.83 7.70
N TRP A 74 9.67 -8.09 7.25
CA TRP A 74 10.13 -7.80 5.89
C TRP A 74 10.34 -9.08 5.10
N GLY A 75 9.72 -9.16 3.91
CA GLY A 75 9.99 -10.22 2.93
C GLY A 75 11.37 -10.11 2.28
N GLU A 76 11.96 -8.90 2.29
CA GLU A 76 13.27 -8.61 1.71
C GLU A 76 13.36 -8.98 0.21
N GLY A 77 12.27 -8.73 -0.53
CA GLY A 77 12.15 -9.08 -1.94
C GLY A 77 11.90 -10.58 -2.21
N LYS A 78 11.83 -11.41 -1.16
CA LYS A 78 11.65 -12.87 -1.23
C LYS A 78 10.21 -13.23 -0.86
N LEU A 79 9.36 -13.43 -1.87
CA LEU A 79 7.92 -13.68 -1.67
C LEU A 79 7.67 -14.99 -0.90
N GLU A 80 8.54 -15.98 -1.05
CA GLU A 80 8.46 -17.27 -0.36
C GLU A 80 8.61 -17.18 1.17
N ARG A 81 9.13 -16.07 1.70
CA ARG A 81 9.24 -15.83 3.15
C ARG A 81 7.93 -15.36 3.77
N LEU A 82 7.04 -14.76 2.99
CA LEU A 82 5.84 -14.08 3.49
C LEU A 82 4.91 -14.99 4.30
N PRO A 83 4.66 -16.28 3.93
CA PRO A 83 3.82 -17.16 4.74
C PRO A 83 4.35 -17.35 6.16
N ALA A 84 5.63 -17.64 6.32
CA ALA A 84 6.25 -17.83 7.64
C ALA A 84 6.21 -16.56 8.50
N LEU A 85 6.43 -15.39 7.87
CA LEU A 85 6.37 -14.08 8.53
C LEU A 85 4.94 -13.71 8.96
N ALA A 86 3.93 -14.06 8.15
CA ALA A 86 2.53 -13.89 8.51
C ALA A 86 2.15 -14.77 9.71
N ASP A 87 2.60 -16.05 9.73
CA ASP A 87 2.41 -16.95 10.86
C ASP A 87 3.05 -16.43 12.15
N GLU A 88 4.21 -15.77 12.07
CA GLU A 88 4.84 -15.12 13.23
C GLU A 88 3.93 -14.04 13.82
N LEU A 89 3.37 -13.15 12.98
CA LEU A 89 2.44 -12.12 13.43
C LEU A 89 1.19 -12.71 14.09
N VAL A 90 0.67 -13.82 13.54
CA VAL A 90 -0.46 -14.55 14.14
C VAL A 90 -0.09 -15.12 15.52
N ARG A 91 1.10 -15.73 15.66
CA ARG A 91 1.60 -16.23 16.95
C ARG A 91 1.79 -15.13 18.00
N LEU A 92 2.19 -13.93 17.55
CA LEU A 92 2.31 -12.75 18.42
C LEU A 92 0.95 -12.20 18.86
N LYS A 93 -0.16 -12.72 18.32
CA LYS A 93 -1.54 -12.29 18.62
C LYS A 93 -1.71 -10.78 18.45
N VAL A 94 -1.25 -10.26 17.31
CA VAL A 94 -1.46 -8.85 16.98
C VAL A 94 -2.95 -8.53 16.84
N ASP A 95 -3.34 -7.31 17.15
CA ASP A 95 -4.75 -6.90 17.13
C ASP A 95 -5.24 -6.61 15.69
N VAL A 96 -4.32 -6.25 14.78
CA VAL A 96 -4.56 -6.03 13.35
C VAL A 96 -3.27 -6.27 12.56
N ILE A 97 -3.37 -6.78 11.34
CA ILE A 97 -2.24 -6.91 10.40
C ILE A 97 -2.41 -5.86 9.28
N VAL A 98 -1.42 -5.02 9.10
CA VAL A 98 -1.27 -4.17 7.92
C VAL A 98 -0.38 -4.91 6.92
N ALA A 99 -0.98 -5.39 5.84
CA ALA A 99 -0.29 -6.16 4.81
C ALA A 99 -0.14 -5.32 3.54
N VAL A 100 1.08 -4.87 3.28
CA VAL A 100 1.38 -3.97 2.16
C VAL A 100 1.61 -4.79 0.90
N ASN A 101 0.82 -4.49 -0.14
CA ASN A 101 0.81 -5.18 -1.44
C ASN A 101 0.15 -6.58 -1.45
N SER A 102 -0.30 -7.01 -2.64
CA SER A 102 -1.08 -8.25 -2.82
C SER A 102 -0.41 -9.50 -2.27
N PRO A 103 0.90 -9.80 -2.47
CA PRO A 103 1.53 -10.99 -1.90
C PRO A 103 1.48 -11.04 -0.37
N SER A 104 1.72 -9.91 0.30
CA SER A 104 1.63 -9.83 1.77
C SER A 104 0.21 -10.06 2.26
N VAL A 105 -0.81 -9.52 1.54
CA VAL A 105 -2.23 -9.74 1.87
C VAL A 105 -2.60 -11.20 1.69
N ILE A 106 -2.15 -11.86 0.61
CA ILE A 106 -2.38 -13.28 0.36
C ILE A 106 -1.81 -14.12 1.50
N ALA A 107 -0.56 -13.87 1.89
CA ALA A 107 0.10 -14.56 2.99
C ALA A 107 -0.65 -14.37 4.31
N ALA A 108 -1.04 -13.14 4.66
CA ALA A 108 -1.82 -12.84 5.85
C ALA A 108 -3.20 -13.51 5.83
N LYS A 109 -3.89 -13.51 4.66
CA LYS A 109 -5.19 -14.18 4.46
C LYS A 109 -5.11 -15.70 4.69
N GLN A 110 -4.01 -16.32 4.27
CA GLN A 110 -3.76 -17.76 4.47
C GLN A 110 -3.47 -18.07 5.94
N ALA A 111 -2.72 -17.21 6.63
CA ALA A 111 -2.32 -17.39 8.02
C ALA A 111 -3.46 -17.19 9.03
N THR A 112 -4.44 -16.33 8.74
CA THR A 112 -5.55 -16.05 9.67
C THR A 112 -6.87 -15.74 8.97
N ARG A 113 -7.96 -16.15 9.62
CA ARG A 113 -9.35 -15.79 9.23
C ARG A 113 -10.02 -14.89 10.26
N THR A 114 -9.36 -14.60 11.36
CA THR A 114 -9.95 -13.90 12.51
C THR A 114 -9.27 -12.58 12.83
N ILE A 115 -7.93 -12.48 12.70
CA ILE A 115 -7.22 -11.21 12.88
C ILE A 115 -7.58 -10.31 11.70
N PRO A 116 -8.05 -9.08 11.94
CA PRO A 116 -8.28 -8.07 10.91
C PRO A 116 -7.05 -7.83 10.05
N ILE A 117 -7.24 -7.70 8.74
CA ILE A 117 -6.18 -7.37 7.78
C ILE A 117 -6.56 -6.07 7.07
N VAL A 118 -5.68 -5.07 7.16
CA VAL A 118 -5.78 -3.82 6.41
C VAL A 118 -4.77 -3.87 5.27
N MET A 119 -5.24 -3.72 4.02
CA MET A 119 -4.38 -3.62 2.85
C MET A 119 -4.27 -2.15 2.41
N PRO A 120 -3.11 -1.49 2.57
CA PRO A 120 -2.92 -0.12 2.11
C PRO A 120 -2.85 -0.01 0.59
N VAL A 121 -2.29 -1.03 -0.06
CA VAL A 121 -1.95 -1.00 -1.49
C VAL A 121 -2.33 -2.33 -2.13
N SER A 122 -3.41 -2.33 -2.91
CA SER A 122 -3.79 -3.46 -3.77
C SER A 122 -4.25 -2.94 -5.12
N SER A 123 -3.83 -3.58 -6.21
CA SER A 123 -4.22 -3.15 -7.56
C SER A 123 -5.65 -3.58 -7.90
N ASP A 124 -5.99 -4.84 -7.62
CA ASP A 124 -7.32 -5.40 -7.89
C ASP A 124 -7.70 -6.43 -6.82
N PRO A 125 -8.17 -5.98 -5.64
CA PRO A 125 -8.46 -6.90 -4.54
C PRO A 125 -9.60 -7.88 -4.82
N VAL A 126 -10.48 -7.58 -5.77
CA VAL A 126 -11.56 -8.48 -6.21
C VAL A 126 -11.02 -9.50 -7.22
N GLY A 127 -10.31 -9.06 -8.25
CA GLY A 127 -9.71 -9.93 -9.25
C GLY A 127 -8.63 -10.85 -8.67
N ASP A 128 -7.88 -10.39 -7.67
CA ASP A 128 -6.91 -11.20 -6.90
C ASP A 128 -7.60 -12.16 -5.91
N GLY A 129 -8.95 -12.16 -5.82
CA GLY A 129 -9.72 -13.02 -4.92
C GLY A 129 -9.50 -12.72 -3.43
N LEU A 130 -9.04 -11.53 -3.08
CA LEU A 130 -8.80 -11.13 -1.69
C LEU A 130 -10.10 -10.85 -0.95
N VAL A 131 -11.06 -10.23 -1.62
CA VAL A 131 -12.37 -9.82 -1.10
C VAL A 131 -13.49 -10.14 -2.07
N ALA A 132 -14.74 -10.17 -1.58
CA ALA A 132 -15.91 -10.47 -2.41
C ALA A 132 -16.30 -9.28 -3.32
N SER A 133 -16.25 -8.06 -2.78
CA SER A 133 -16.48 -6.81 -3.51
C SER A 133 -15.84 -5.62 -2.76
N LEU A 134 -15.70 -4.49 -3.45
CA LEU A 134 -15.15 -3.27 -2.80
C LEU A 134 -16.14 -2.69 -1.77
N ALA A 135 -17.45 -2.69 -2.09
CA ALA A 135 -18.47 -2.13 -1.20
C ALA A 135 -18.72 -2.99 0.04
N ARG A 136 -18.61 -4.32 -0.10
CA ARG A 136 -18.78 -5.30 0.98
C ARG A 136 -17.68 -6.35 0.89
N PRO A 137 -16.53 -6.10 1.52
CA PRO A 137 -15.35 -6.98 1.42
C PRO A 137 -15.66 -8.42 1.86
N GLY A 138 -16.44 -8.57 2.93
CA GLY A 138 -16.80 -9.86 3.54
C GLY A 138 -15.58 -10.56 4.13
N GLY A 139 -15.64 -11.00 5.35
CA GLY A 139 -14.50 -11.63 6.03
C GLY A 139 -13.63 -10.64 6.82
N ASN A 140 -12.32 -10.92 6.93
CA ASN A 140 -11.41 -10.18 7.80
C ASN A 140 -10.48 -9.18 7.08
N ILE A 141 -10.69 -8.94 5.78
CA ILE A 141 -9.85 -8.04 4.96
C ILE A 141 -10.62 -6.79 4.58
N THR A 142 -9.98 -5.64 4.72
CA THR A 142 -10.45 -4.33 4.23
C THR A 142 -9.25 -3.45 3.85
N GLY A 143 -9.46 -2.21 3.42
CA GLY A 143 -8.39 -1.26 3.12
C GLY A 143 -8.61 -0.41 1.89
N LEU A 144 -7.58 -0.27 1.05
CA LEU A 144 -7.59 0.62 -0.10
C LEU A 144 -7.11 -0.11 -1.37
N SER A 145 -7.61 0.32 -2.52
CA SER A 145 -7.23 -0.17 -3.84
C SER A 145 -6.57 0.94 -4.65
N LEU A 146 -5.61 0.63 -5.49
CA LEU A 146 -4.93 1.59 -6.36
C LEU A 146 -5.63 1.81 -7.70
N MET A 147 -6.58 0.96 -8.10
CA MET A 147 -7.20 0.95 -9.44
C MET A 147 -6.18 1.02 -10.60
N SER A 148 -4.97 0.50 -10.36
CA SER A 148 -3.85 0.64 -11.31
C SER A 148 -4.12 0.10 -12.70
N PRO A 149 -4.91 -1.00 -12.87
CA PRO A 149 -5.17 -1.56 -14.19
C PRO A 149 -5.84 -0.59 -15.17
N GLU A 150 -6.81 0.19 -14.70
CA GLU A 150 -7.61 1.10 -15.51
C GLU A 150 -6.82 2.31 -16.00
N LEU A 151 -5.67 2.59 -15.39
CA LEU A 151 -4.81 3.74 -15.74
C LEU A 151 -3.83 3.44 -16.88
N GLY A 152 -3.66 2.17 -17.27
CA GLY A 152 -2.69 1.78 -18.28
C GLY A 152 -2.87 2.53 -19.61
N GLN A 153 -4.12 2.61 -20.11
CA GLN A 153 -4.42 3.35 -21.34
C GLN A 153 -4.10 4.86 -21.21
N LYS A 154 -4.45 5.48 -20.09
CA LYS A 154 -4.20 6.92 -19.86
C LYS A 154 -2.71 7.22 -19.83
N ARG A 155 -1.90 6.37 -19.20
CA ARG A 155 -0.44 6.50 -19.18
C ARG A 155 0.16 6.47 -20.58
N LEU A 156 -0.27 5.52 -21.40
CA LEU A 156 0.22 5.40 -22.77
C LEU A 156 -0.27 6.55 -23.68
N GLN A 157 -1.47 7.04 -23.46
CA GLN A 157 -1.97 8.26 -24.12
C GLN A 157 -1.10 9.48 -23.76
N LEU A 158 -0.81 9.69 -22.47
CA LEU A 158 0.05 10.76 -22.01
C LEU A 158 1.48 10.60 -22.55
N LEU A 159 2.02 9.40 -22.57
CA LEU A 159 3.34 9.10 -23.12
C LEU A 159 3.40 9.49 -24.60
N LYS A 160 2.40 9.09 -25.39
CA LYS A 160 2.31 9.44 -26.82
C LYS A 160 2.15 10.94 -27.04
N GLN A 161 1.34 11.62 -26.24
CA GLN A 161 1.16 13.07 -26.32
C GLN A 161 2.42 13.83 -25.93
N SER A 162 3.19 13.30 -24.95
CA SER A 162 4.47 13.88 -24.53
C SER A 162 5.57 13.66 -25.58
N PHE A 163 5.52 12.55 -26.30
CA PHE A 163 6.54 12.13 -27.28
C PHE A 163 5.91 11.66 -28.59
N PRO A 164 5.41 12.58 -29.43
CA PRO A 164 4.67 12.21 -30.67
C PRO A 164 5.48 11.45 -31.71
N ARG A 165 6.82 11.47 -31.61
CA ARG A 165 7.75 10.85 -32.58
C ARG A 165 8.10 9.41 -32.25
N LEU A 166 7.46 8.79 -31.25
CA LEU A 166 7.68 7.38 -30.95
C LEU A 166 7.28 6.51 -32.14
N SER A 167 8.22 5.72 -32.65
CA SER A 167 8.07 4.88 -33.84
C SER A 167 8.21 3.39 -33.54
N ARG A 168 8.93 3.05 -32.45
CA ARG A 168 9.15 1.69 -31.97
C ARG A 168 8.17 1.34 -30.86
N PRO A 169 7.95 0.04 -30.58
CA PRO A 169 7.16 -0.38 -29.43
C PRO A 169 7.70 0.17 -28.12
N VAL A 170 6.80 0.56 -27.21
CA VAL A 170 7.14 0.92 -25.83
C VAL A 170 7.58 -0.32 -25.09
N ALA A 171 8.74 -0.28 -24.46
CA ALA A 171 9.17 -1.37 -23.59
C ALA A 171 8.45 -1.25 -22.24
N VAL A 172 7.69 -2.31 -21.89
CA VAL A 172 6.95 -2.38 -20.62
C VAL A 172 7.73 -3.29 -19.68
N LEU A 173 8.32 -2.69 -18.66
CA LEU A 173 9.07 -3.39 -17.60
C LEU A 173 8.12 -3.84 -16.51
N TRP A 174 8.11 -5.13 -16.20
CA TRP A 174 7.19 -5.72 -15.23
C TRP A 174 7.68 -7.06 -14.68
N ASN A 175 7.16 -7.49 -13.53
CA ASN A 175 7.48 -8.76 -12.90
C ASN A 175 6.34 -9.76 -13.10
N PRO A 176 6.53 -10.84 -13.91
CA PRO A 176 5.47 -11.81 -14.18
C PRO A 176 5.08 -12.67 -12.98
N ASP A 177 5.97 -12.81 -12.00
CA ASP A 177 5.71 -13.62 -10.80
C ASP A 177 4.87 -12.88 -9.75
N TYR A 178 4.65 -11.57 -9.94
CA TYR A 178 3.84 -10.78 -9.04
C TYR A 178 2.34 -10.86 -9.43
N VAL A 179 1.51 -11.17 -8.43
CA VAL A 179 0.06 -11.35 -8.64
C VAL A 179 -0.57 -10.13 -9.32
N GLY A 180 -1.43 -10.37 -10.31
CA GLY A 180 -2.14 -9.33 -11.07
C GLY A 180 -1.32 -8.66 -12.19
N MET A 181 0.03 -8.82 -12.24
CA MET A 181 0.85 -8.11 -13.21
C MET A 181 0.62 -8.54 -14.65
N ALA A 182 0.35 -9.83 -14.89
CA ALA A 182 -0.01 -10.29 -16.23
C ALA A 182 -1.30 -9.63 -16.76
N ALA A 183 -2.28 -9.37 -15.89
CA ALA A 183 -3.48 -8.64 -16.25
C ALA A 183 -3.16 -7.16 -16.56
N ARG A 184 -2.32 -6.51 -15.74
CA ARG A 184 -1.88 -5.12 -15.95
C ARG A 184 -1.06 -4.97 -17.23
N PHE A 185 -0.19 -5.93 -17.55
CA PHE A 185 0.55 -5.93 -18.82
C PHE A 185 -0.42 -6.04 -20.02
N ARG A 186 -1.39 -6.98 -19.98
CA ARG A 186 -2.41 -7.08 -21.05
C ARG A 186 -3.22 -5.79 -21.22
N GLN A 187 -3.52 -5.09 -20.13
CA GLN A 187 -4.21 -3.80 -20.20
C GLN A 187 -3.34 -2.69 -20.78
N ALA A 188 -2.04 -2.66 -20.44
CA ALA A 188 -1.09 -1.77 -21.08
C ALA A 188 -1.01 -2.06 -22.58
N GLN A 189 -0.99 -3.33 -22.99
CA GLN A 189 -0.99 -3.75 -24.38
C GLN A 189 -2.27 -3.29 -25.13
N ALA A 190 -3.44 -3.49 -24.52
CA ALA A 190 -4.70 -3.02 -25.09
C ALA A 190 -4.75 -1.48 -25.17
N GLY A 191 -4.27 -0.79 -24.13
CA GLY A 191 -4.18 0.67 -24.10
C GLY A 191 -3.23 1.23 -25.16
N ALA A 192 -2.09 0.58 -25.41
CA ALA A 192 -1.17 0.95 -26.47
C ALA A 192 -1.81 0.81 -27.86
N SER A 193 -2.47 -0.32 -28.11
CA SER A 193 -3.18 -0.57 -29.36
C SER A 193 -4.26 0.50 -29.62
N ALA A 194 -5.01 0.91 -28.59
CA ALA A 194 -6.03 1.94 -28.68
C ALA A 194 -5.49 3.32 -29.11
N VAL A 195 -4.21 3.60 -28.83
CA VAL A 195 -3.54 4.84 -29.25
C VAL A 195 -2.57 4.63 -30.44
N GLY A 196 -2.64 3.48 -31.10
CA GLY A 196 -1.82 3.15 -32.27
C GLY A 196 -0.33 2.98 -31.93
N MET A 197 -0.02 2.39 -30.76
CA MET A 197 1.34 2.06 -30.32
C MET A 197 1.47 0.55 -30.13
N GLY A 198 2.68 0.01 -30.37
CA GLY A 198 3.04 -1.34 -29.96
C GLY A 198 3.66 -1.35 -28.57
N VAL A 199 3.65 -2.50 -27.92
CA VAL A 199 4.41 -2.74 -26.70
C VAL A 199 5.35 -3.93 -26.85
N ARG A 200 6.51 -3.89 -26.19
CA ARG A 200 7.44 -4.99 -26.00
C ARG A 200 7.46 -5.37 -24.53
N SER A 201 7.25 -6.64 -24.21
CA SER A 201 7.39 -7.15 -22.84
C SER A 201 8.85 -7.17 -22.42
N VAL A 202 9.13 -6.68 -21.22
CA VAL A 202 10.43 -6.79 -20.57
C VAL A 202 10.16 -7.36 -19.19
N GLU A 203 10.33 -8.68 -19.07
CA GLU A 203 10.06 -9.42 -17.86
C GLU A 203 11.29 -9.44 -16.94
N VAL A 204 11.08 -9.12 -15.67
CA VAL A 204 12.13 -9.12 -14.64
C VAL A 204 11.58 -9.72 -13.35
N ARG A 205 12.22 -10.76 -12.84
CA ARG A 205 11.80 -11.49 -11.63
C ARG A 205 12.66 -11.15 -10.41
N ASP A 206 13.89 -10.73 -10.66
CA ASP A 206 14.84 -10.32 -9.63
C ASP A 206 15.78 -9.20 -10.12
N SER A 207 16.63 -8.70 -9.21
CA SER A 207 17.59 -7.62 -9.51
C SER A 207 18.64 -8.00 -10.58
N ARG A 208 18.95 -9.30 -10.74
CA ARG A 208 19.91 -9.77 -11.74
C ARG A 208 19.28 -9.81 -13.12
N GLU A 209 18.01 -10.25 -13.22
CA GLU A 209 17.26 -10.17 -14.46
C GLU A 209 17.07 -8.72 -14.88
N LEU A 210 16.74 -7.83 -13.93
CA LEU A 210 16.64 -6.40 -14.21
C LEU A 210 17.95 -5.86 -14.79
N GLU A 211 19.08 -6.16 -14.18
CA GLU A 211 20.40 -5.71 -14.66
C GLU A 211 20.69 -6.20 -16.09
N ARG A 212 20.41 -7.48 -16.38
CA ARG A 212 20.58 -8.06 -17.73
C ARG A 212 19.66 -7.40 -18.77
N GLU A 213 18.38 -7.21 -18.42
CA GLU A 213 17.41 -6.60 -19.33
C GLU A 213 17.74 -5.13 -19.62
N LEU A 214 18.16 -4.36 -18.61
CA LEU A 214 18.60 -2.99 -18.81
C LEU A 214 19.85 -2.94 -19.71
N ALA A 215 20.84 -3.80 -19.48
CA ALA A 215 22.03 -3.89 -20.34
C ALA A 215 21.70 -4.33 -21.79
N SER A 216 20.70 -5.20 -21.98
CA SER A 216 20.28 -5.63 -23.31
C SER A 216 19.63 -4.50 -24.13
N MET A 217 19.00 -3.54 -23.46
CA MET A 217 18.37 -2.39 -24.11
C MET A 217 19.37 -1.41 -24.73
N ASP A 218 20.67 -1.46 -24.35
CA ASP A 218 21.72 -0.68 -25.03
C ASP A 218 21.83 -1.06 -26.51
N HIS A 219 21.56 -2.32 -26.85
CA HIS A 219 21.63 -2.81 -28.22
C HIS A 219 20.32 -2.64 -29.00
N GLU A 220 19.19 -2.79 -28.34
CA GLU A 220 17.84 -2.65 -28.92
C GLU A 220 17.06 -1.55 -28.19
N ARG A 221 17.60 -0.35 -28.23
CA ARG A 221 17.07 0.80 -27.51
C ARG A 221 15.60 1.04 -27.84
N PRO A 222 14.68 1.00 -26.85
CA PRO A 222 13.28 1.37 -27.05
C PRO A 222 13.15 2.89 -27.21
N ASP A 223 12.09 3.34 -27.90
CA ASP A 223 11.79 4.77 -27.97
C ASP A 223 11.22 5.32 -26.67
N ALA A 224 10.63 4.48 -25.83
CA ALA A 224 10.10 4.82 -24.51
C ALA A 224 9.97 3.60 -23.61
N LEU A 225 9.89 3.86 -22.30
CA LEU A 225 9.64 2.88 -21.24
C LEU A 225 8.31 3.14 -20.55
N LEU A 226 7.61 2.08 -20.18
CA LEU A 226 6.53 2.10 -19.19
C LEU A 226 6.93 1.14 -18.06
N ILE A 227 7.01 1.63 -16.84
CA ILE A 227 7.36 0.82 -15.67
C ILE A 227 6.09 0.52 -14.89
N LEU A 228 5.74 -0.76 -14.80
CA LEU A 228 4.67 -1.22 -13.91
C LEU A 228 5.24 -1.41 -12.51
N ALA A 229 4.64 -0.72 -11.53
CA ALA A 229 5.16 -0.70 -10.17
C ALA A 229 4.79 -1.98 -9.39
N ASP A 230 5.79 -2.62 -8.82
CA ASP A 230 5.73 -3.74 -7.90
C ASP A 230 6.81 -3.59 -6.81
N PRO A 231 6.96 -4.51 -5.84
CA PRO A 231 8.02 -4.42 -4.84
C PRO A 231 9.43 -4.42 -5.44
N LEU A 232 9.70 -5.19 -6.50
CA LEU A 232 11.01 -5.24 -7.15
C LEU A 232 11.32 -3.92 -7.85
N THR A 233 10.48 -3.49 -8.79
CA THR A 233 10.71 -2.25 -9.56
C THR A 233 10.74 -1.02 -8.66
N THR A 234 9.96 -1.02 -7.56
CA THR A 234 9.97 0.07 -6.58
C THR A 234 11.26 0.09 -5.76
N SER A 235 11.79 -1.07 -5.34
CA SER A 235 13.07 -1.13 -4.62
C SER A 235 14.25 -0.75 -5.52
N GLU A 236 14.21 -1.12 -6.80
CA GLU A 236 15.23 -0.84 -7.80
C GLU A 236 15.01 0.48 -8.58
N ARG A 237 14.10 1.34 -8.10
CA ARG A 237 13.68 2.56 -8.82
C ARG A 237 14.84 3.48 -9.19
N LEU A 238 15.86 3.60 -8.33
CA LEU A 238 17.03 4.44 -8.61
C LEU A 238 17.77 3.92 -9.84
N ARG A 239 18.07 2.62 -9.89
CA ARG A 239 18.73 1.98 -11.04
C ARG A 239 17.94 2.13 -12.33
N ILE A 240 16.60 1.94 -12.27
CA ILE A 240 15.72 2.08 -13.43
C ILE A 240 15.72 3.53 -13.93
N VAL A 241 15.65 4.49 -13.02
CA VAL A 241 15.65 5.93 -13.35
C VAL A 241 17.00 6.37 -13.90
N GLU A 242 18.11 5.92 -13.31
CA GLU A 242 19.47 6.19 -13.78
C GLU A 242 19.70 5.63 -15.18
N PHE A 243 19.26 4.41 -15.45
CA PHE A 243 19.31 3.83 -16.80
C PHE A 243 18.52 4.68 -17.81
N ALA A 244 17.25 5.00 -17.53
CA ALA A 244 16.43 5.80 -18.43
C ALA A 244 17.04 7.17 -18.71
N ALA A 245 17.70 7.77 -17.70
CA ALA A 245 18.37 9.06 -17.81
C ALA A 245 19.66 8.96 -18.64
N ALA A 246 20.51 7.96 -18.38
CA ALA A 246 21.78 7.76 -19.11
C ALA A 246 21.53 7.50 -20.59
N GLU A 247 20.56 6.64 -20.89
CA GLU A 247 20.17 6.29 -22.24
C GLU A 247 19.24 7.33 -22.89
N ARG A 248 18.83 8.37 -22.16
CA ARG A 248 17.89 9.41 -22.64
C ARG A 248 16.61 8.81 -23.21
N VAL A 249 16.10 7.74 -22.59
CA VAL A 249 14.86 7.07 -22.97
C VAL A 249 13.71 7.66 -22.19
N PRO A 250 12.72 8.29 -22.82
CA PRO A 250 11.54 8.77 -22.15
C PRO A 250 10.86 7.65 -21.36
N ALA A 251 10.60 7.87 -20.07
CA ALA A 251 10.00 6.85 -19.21
C ALA A 251 8.77 7.39 -18.51
N MET A 252 7.68 6.60 -18.56
CA MET A 252 6.43 6.80 -17.83
C MET A 252 6.38 5.84 -16.65
N TYR A 253 6.08 6.38 -15.49
CA TYR A 253 5.98 5.64 -14.23
C TYR A 253 4.55 5.66 -13.68
N GLU A 254 4.22 4.70 -12.82
CA GLU A 254 2.91 4.63 -12.20
C GLU A 254 2.78 5.46 -10.92
N THR A 255 3.89 5.82 -10.30
CA THR A 255 3.92 6.59 -9.05
C THR A 255 4.93 7.73 -9.09
N SER A 256 4.63 8.82 -8.38
CA SER A 256 5.51 9.98 -8.26
C SER A 256 6.87 9.68 -7.63
N ARG A 257 6.99 8.61 -6.85
CA ARG A 257 8.25 8.19 -6.22
C ARG A 257 9.39 7.95 -7.20
N PHE A 258 9.09 7.48 -8.41
CA PHE A 258 10.10 7.37 -9.48
C PHE A 258 10.51 8.74 -10.00
N VAL A 259 9.57 9.68 -10.12
CA VAL A 259 9.85 11.04 -10.59
C VAL A 259 10.66 11.82 -9.55
N GLU A 260 10.38 11.63 -8.28
CA GLU A 260 11.15 12.17 -7.15
C GLU A 260 12.57 11.60 -7.09
N ALA A 261 12.76 10.36 -7.53
CA ALA A 261 14.07 9.72 -7.69
C ALA A 261 14.85 10.21 -8.93
N GLY A 262 14.29 11.14 -9.73
CA GLY A 262 14.91 11.68 -10.95
C GLY A 262 14.28 11.19 -12.25
N GLY A 263 13.20 10.40 -12.19
CA GLY A 263 12.42 9.97 -13.35
C GLY A 263 11.69 11.13 -14.03
N LEU A 264 11.18 10.88 -15.24
CA LEU A 264 10.71 11.95 -16.11
C LEU A 264 9.23 12.30 -15.89
N ILE A 265 8.32 11.32 -15.99
CA ILE A 265 6.87 11.53 -15.92
C ILE A 265 6.20 10.38 -15.17
N SER A 266 5.27 10.67 -14.29
CA SER A 266 4.37 9.66 -13.73
C SER A 266 2.91 10.09 -13.82
N TYR A 267 2.02 9.09 -13.93
CA TYR A 267 0.59 9.29 -13.80
C TYR A 267 -0.03 8.17 -12.97
N GLY A 268 -0.62 8.52 -11.85
CA GLY A 268 -1.23 7.55 -10.94
C GLY A 268 -1.76 8.18 -9.66
N PRO A 269 -2.29 7.36 -8.75
CA PRO A 269 -2.74 7.86 -7.46
C PRO A 269 -1.57 8.31 -6.58
N ASN A 270 -1.83 9.24 -5.67
CA ASN A 270 -0.87 9.60 -4.63
C ASN A 270 -0.79 8.48 -3.59
N VAL A 271 0.19 7.60 -3.79
CA VAL A 271 0.35 6.37 -2.97
C VAL A 271 0.68 6.71 -1.52
N ASP A 272 1.41 7.80 -1.27
CA ASP A 272 1.79 8.23 0.07
C ASP A 272 0.56 8.59 0.91
N GLN A 273 -0.38 9.34 0.31
CA GLN A 273 -1.66 9.65 0.94
C GLN A 273 -2.51 8.40 1.18
N ILE A 274 -2.53 7.47 0.23
CA ILE A 274 -3.28 6.22 0.36
C ILE A 274 -2.74 5.40 1.54
N VAL A 275 -1.42 5.27 1.66
CA VAL A 275 -0.80 4.52 2.76
C VAL A 275 -1.05 5.20 4.10
N ARG A 276 -0.99 6.53 4.20
CA ARG A 276 -1.37 7.28 5.42
C ARG A 276 -2.82 7.00 5.80
N ARG A 277 -3.74 6.98 4.84
CA ARG A 277 -5.15 6.69 5.09
C ARG A 277 -5.41 5.28 5.63
N ALA A 278 -4.52 4.32 5.38
CA ALA A 278 -4.64 2.98 5.98
C ALA A 278 -4.64 3.02 7.50
N ALA A 279 -3.98 4.00 8.12
CA ALA A 279 -4.03 4.21 9.57
C ALA A 279 -5.46 4.48 10.08
N ILE A 280 -6.32 5.12 9.27
CA ILE A 280 -7.74 5.36 9.62
C ILE A 280 -8.51 4.04 9.74
N TYR A 281 -8.22 3.07 8.88
CA TYR A 281 -8.81 1.74 8.95
C TYR A 281 -8.35 0.99 10.20
N VAL A 282 -7.06 1.08 10.50
CA VAL A 282 -6.49 0.51 11.73
C VAL A 282 -7.16 1.14 12.96
N ASP A 283 -7.29 2.46 13.02
CA ASP A 283 -7.95 3.18 14.11
C ASP A 283 -9.40 2.72 14.30
N LYS A 284 -10.18 2.65 13.22
CA LYS A 284 -11.56 2.15 13.25
C LYS A 284 -11.64 0.72 13.80
N ILE A 285 -10.73 -0.16 13.36
CA ILE A 285 -10.69 -1.56 13.80
C ILE A 285 -10.31 -1.65 15.28
N LEU A 286 -9.29 -0.91 15.73
CA LEU A 286 -8.90 -0.87 17.14
C LEU A 286 -10.01 -0.31 18.05
N LYS A 287 -10.90 0.51 17.50
CA LYS A 287 -12.12 1.03 18.16
C LYS A 287 -13.34 0.09 18.02
N GLY A 288 -13.17 -1.11 17.46
CA GLY A 288 -14.18 -2.16 17.40
C GLY A 288 -14.95 -2.29 16.09
N ALA A 289 -14.60 -1.54 15.05
CA ALA A 289 -15.22 -1.73 13.73
C ALA A 289 -14.80 -3.08 13.13
N LYS A 290 -15.73 -3.75 12.44
CA LYS A 290 -15.45 -5.02 11.78
C LYS A 290 -14.92 -4.76 10.36
N PRO A 291 -13.86 -5.43 9.92
CA PRO A 291 -13.35 -5.29 8.54
C PRO A 291 -14.41 -5.54 7.47
N ALA A 292 -15.30 -6.49 7.69
CA ALA A 292 -16.39 -6.84 6.77
C ALA A 292 -17.35 -5.67 6.48
N ASP A 293 -17.49 -4.73 7.42
CA ASP A 293 -18.38 -3.58 7.35
C ASP A 293 -17.67 -2.30 6.85
N LEU A 294 -16.36 -2.37 6.63
CA LEU A 294 -15.56 -1.25 6.13
C LEU A 294 -15.33 -1.41 4.63
N PRO A 295 -15.95 -0.58 3.78
CA PRO A 295 -15.74 -0.62 2.33
C PRO A 295 -14.27 -0.37 1.97
N ILE A 296 -13.82 -0.97 0.87
CA ILE A 296 -12.52 -0.69 0.29
C ILE A 296 -12.60 0.62 -0.47
N GLU A 297 -11.79 1.59 -0.08
CA GLU A 297 -11.71 2.87 -0.76
C GLU A 297 -10.85 2.76 -2.02
N GLN A 298 -11.28 3.48 -3.05
CA GLN A 298 -10.53 3.69 -4.29
C GLN A 298 -10.03 5.13 -4.34
N PRO A 299 -8.90 5.42 -5.02
CA PRO A 299 -8.45 6.80 -5.19
C PRO A 299 -9.49 7.61 -5.93
N ALA A 300 -9.83 8.77 -5.40
CA ALA A 300 -10.71 9.73 -6.05
C ALA A 300 -9.95 10.64 -7.03
N THR A 301 -8.64 10.77 -6.87
CA THR A 301 -7.78 11.66 -7.64
C THR A 301 -6.52 10.95 -8.10
N PHE A 302 -6.05 11.33 -9.28
CA PHE A 302 -4.81 10.87 -9.88
C PHE A 302 -3.96 12.08 -10.20
N GLU A 303 -2.65 11.98 -10.04
CA GLU A 303 -1.71 13.07 -10.28
C GLU A 303 -0.81 12.79 -11.48
N LEU A 304 -0.65 13.79 -12.34
CA LEU A 304 0.38 13.86 -13.36
C LEU A 304 1.57 14.64 -12.77
N VAL A 305 2.70 13.96 -12.58
CA VAL A 305 3.93 14.59 -12.07
C VAL A 305 4.98 14.60 -13.16
N ILE A 306 5.59 15.75 -13.38
CA ILE A 306 6.61 15.96 -14.42
C ILE A 306 7.87 16.53 -13.78
N ASN A 307 9.03 16.01 -14.18
CA ASN A 307 10.34 16.51 -13.77
C ASN A 307 11.03 17.24 -14.93
N LEU A 308 10.92 18.54 -14.95
CA LEU A 308 11.56 19.39 -15.97
C LEU A 308 13.06 19.46 -15.80
N LYS A 309 13.58 19.36 -14.55
CA LYS A 309 15.01 19.25 -14.30
C LYS A 309 15.61 18.01 -14.94
N ALA A 310 14.95 16.84 -14.79
CA ALA A 310 15.34 15.60 -15.44
C ALA A 310 15.23 15.71 -16.97
N ALA A 311 14.14 16.29 -17.49
CA ALA A 311 13.96 16.51 -18.91
C ALA A 311 15.10 17.35 -19.51
N LYS A 312 15.46 18.45 -18.86
CA LYS A 312 16.58 19.32 -19.28
C LYS A 312 17.90 18.58 -19.25
N ALA A 313 18.19 17.81 -18.20
CA ALA A 313 19.43 17.04 -18.07
C ALA A 313 19.58 15.95 -19.17
N GLN A 314 18.46 15.37 -19.60
CA GLN A 314 18.40 14.35 -20.65
C GLN A 314 18.32 14.94 -22.07
N GLY A 315 18.19 16.27 -22.22
CA GLY A 315 17.94 16.92 -23.51
C GLY A 315 16.57 16.59 -24.11
N ILE A 316 15.60 16.25 -23.26
CA ILE A 316 14.22 15.88 -23.64
C ILE A 316 13.34 17.12 -23.50
N THR A 317 12.52 17.39 -24.51
CA THR A 317 11.52 18.46 -24.48
C THR A 317 10.12 17.88 -24.26
N ILE A 318 9.46 18.30 -23.18
CA ILE A 318 8.05 17.97 -22.92
C ILE A 318 7.17 19.11 -23.45
N PRO A 319 6.15 18.83 -24.27
CA PRO A 319 5.26 19.87 -24.80
C PRO A 319 4.59 20.68 -23.69
N GLN A 320 4.52 22.00 -23.87
CA GLN A 320 3.91 22.91 -22.89
C GLN A 320 2.45 22.53 -22.57
N SER A 321 1.71 21.98 -23.53
CA SER A 321 0.35 21.49 -23.34
C SER A 321 0.25 20.34 -22.35
N ILE A 322 1.31 19.55 -22.16
CA ILE A 322 1.39 18.48 -21.16
C ILE A 322 1.84 19.06 -19.81
N VAL A 323 2.81 19.98 -19.81
CA VAL A 323 3.25 20.64 -18.57
C VAL A 323 2.09 21.38 -17.89
N LEU A 324 1.22 22.04 -18.66
CA LEU A 324 0.03 22.73 -18.15
C LEU A 324 -1.04 21.79 -17.57
N GLN A 325 -1.01 20.50 -17.91
CA GLN A 325 -1.90 19.49 -17.33
C GLN A 325 -1.32 18.85 -16.05
N ALA A 326 -0.06 19.13 -15.73
CA ALA A 326 0.59 18.52 -14.59
C ALA A 326 0.03 19.10 -13.27
N ASP A 327 -0.27 18.19 -12.34
CA ASP A 327 -0.66 18.56 -10.97
C ASP A 327 0.56 19.00 -10.16
N ARG A 328 1.76 18.47 -10.53
CA ARG A 328 3.03 18.84 -9.89
C ARG A 328 4.18 18.83 -10.90
N VAL A 329 4.99 19.86 -10.85
CA VAL A 329 6.19 20.01 -11.67
C VAL A 329 7.42 20.14 -10.76
N ILE A 330 8.48 19.39 -11.04
CA ILE A 330 9.79 19.48 -10.39
C ILE A 330 10.70 20.27 -11.34
N GLU A 331 11.18 21.45 -10.88
CA GLU A 331 12.05 22.38 -11.61
C GLU A 331 13.51 22.31 -11.16
#